data_a9c9fc6a2d8d8942a095c78cd84ff822
#
_entry.id   a9c9fc6a2d8d8942a095c78cd84ff822
#
_cell.length_a   1.000
_cell.length_b   1.000
_cell.length_c   1.000
_cell.angle_alpha   90.00
_cell.angle_beta   90.00
_cell.angle_gamma   90.00
#
_symmetry.space_group_name_H-M   'P 1'
#
loop_
_entity.id
_entity.type
_entity.pdbx_description
1 polymer ?
#
loop_
_entity_poly.entity_id
_entity_poly.type
_entity_poly.pdbx_seq_one_letter_code
_entity_poly.pdbx_strand_id
1 'polypeptide(L)'
;MKKLLTCLALSLVAASSYAATPLWLRDVQISPDGTEIAFCYKGDIYKVPSNGGTATQLTTQASYECSPIWSPDSKQIAFASDRNGNFDLFVMSADGGAARRLTTHSASEIPSTFTTDGNYILFSASIQDPANSALFPTSAM
;
A
#
# COMPACT_ATOMS: atom_id res chain seq x y z
N MET A 1 -45.99 -10.96 -53.89
CA MET A 1 -44.76 -10.29 -53.38
C MET A 1 -44.65 -10.52 -51.90
N LYS A 2 -43.81 -11.48 -51.49
CA LYS A 2 -43.59 -11.82 -50.07
C LYS A 2 -42.40 -11.05 -49.55
N LYS A 3 -42.58 -10.16 -48.56
CA LYS A 3 -41.51 -9.44 -47.89
C LYS A 3 -40.89 -10.35 -46.81
N LEU A 4 -39.66 -10.74 -47.00
CA LEU A 4 -38.84 -11.46 -46.06
C LEU A 4 -38.33 -10.46 -45.03
N LEU A 5 -38.78 -10.59 -43.76
CA LEU A 5 -38.25 -9.83 -42.63
C LEU A 5 -37.06 -10.62 -42.08
N THR A 6 -35.85 -10.13 -42.28
CA THR A 6 -34.64 -10.71 -41.70
C THR A 6 -34.43 -10.10 -40.31
N CYS A 7 -34.75 -10.86 -39.24
CA CYS A 7 -34.38 -10.50 -37.87
C CYS A 7 -32.87 -10.72 -37.67
N LEU A 8 -32.11 -9.63 -37.53
CA LEU A 8 -30.75 -9.65 -37.15
C LEU A 8 -30.67 -9.76 -35.61
N ALA A 9 -30.43 -10.96 -35.09
CA ALA A 9 -30.19 -11.17 -33.65
C ALA A 9 -28.80 -10.71 -33.31
N LEU A 10 -28.69 -9.55 -32.62
CA LEU A 10 -27.42 -9.02 -32.07
C LEU A 10 -27.14 -9.80 -30.79
N SER A 11 -26.29 -10.83 -30.86
CA SER A 11 -25.78 -11.54 -29.66
C SER A 11 -24.78 -10.67 -28.93
N LEU A 12 -25.19 -10.10 -27.80
CA LEU A 12 -24.32 -9.39 -26.84
C LEU A 12 -23.49 -10.44 -26.11
N VAL A 13 -22.24 -10.64 -26.54
CA VAL A 13 -21.26 -11.45 -25.81
C VAL A 13 -20.79 -10.60 -24.63
N ALA A 14 -21.30 -10.88 -23.45
CA ALA A 14 -20.77 -10.35 -22.20
C ALA A 14 -19.36 -10.96 -21.99
N ALA A 15 -18.31 -10.20 -22.25
CA ALA A 15 -16.96 -10.58 -21.89
C ALA A 15 -16.85 -10.54 -20.36
N SER A 16 -16.96 -11.69 -19.71
CA SER A 16 -16.61 -11.85 -18.30
C SER A 16 -15.10 -11.66 -18.20
N SER A 17 -14.65 -10.50 -17.73
CA SER A 17 -13.27 -10.32 -17.35
C SER A 17 -13.01 -11.16 -16.09
N TYR A 18 -12.43 -12.33 -16.25
CA TYR A 18 -11.86 -13.06 -15.12
C TYR A 18 -10.69 -12.23 -14.59
N ALA A 19 -10.91 -11.53 -13.48
CA ALA A 19 -9.81 -10.95 -12.72
C ALA A 19 -8.91 -12.12 -12.28
N ALA A 20 -7.64 -12.11 -12.73
CA ALA A 20 -6.66 -13.06 -12.24
C ALA A 20 -6.57 -12.90 -10.72
N THR A 21 -6.72 -13.99 -9.97
CA THR A 21 -6.54 -13.97 -8.51
C THR A 21 -5.09 -13.64 -8.24
N PRO A 22 -4.77 -12.48 -7.65
CA PRO A 22 -3.38 -12.13 -7.37
C PRO A 22 -2.86 -13.08 -6.30
N LEU A 23 -1.86 -13.91 -6.66
CA LEU A 23 -1.11 -14.71 -5.73
C LEU A 23 -0.11 -13.78 -5.03
N TRP A 24 0.05 -13.91 -3.68
CA TRP A 24 1.05 -13.17 -2.89
C TRP A 24 0.70 -11.72 -2.48
N LEU A 25 -0.56 -11.40 -2.29
CA LEU A 25 -0.94 -10.19 -1.54
C LEU A 25 -0.52 -10.36 -0.08
N ARG A 26 0.16 -9.34 0.48
CA ARG A 26 0.61 -9.32 1.87
C ARG A 26 0.31 -7.97 2.51
N ASP A 27 0.31 -7.93 3.83
CA ASP A 27 0.27 -6.71 4.64
C ASP A 27 -0.89 -5.78 4.22
N VAL A 28 -2.10 -6.36 4.14
CA VAL A 28 -3.31 -5.64 3.68
C VAL A 28 -3.82 -4.74 4.80
N GLN A 29 -4.01 -3.45 4.50
CA GLN A 29 -4.49 -2.43 5.43
C GLN A 29 -5.57 -1.56 4.79
N ILE A 30 -6.71 -1.43 5.46
CA ILE A 30 -7.76 -0.49 5.05
C ILE A 30 -7.43 0.91 5.59
N SER A 31 -7.71 1.96 4.79
CA SER A 31 -7.58 3.34 5.24
C SER A 31 -8.56 3.64 6.38
N PRO A 32 -8.24 4.52 7.35
CA PRO A 32 -9.13 4.88 8.45
C PRO A 32 -10.50 5.40 8.02
N ASP A 33 -10.60 6.05 6.86
CA ASP A 33 -11.87 6.51 6.27
C ASP A 33 -12.65 5.39 5.56
N GLY A 34 -12.06 4.18 5.43
CA GLY A 34 -12.67 3.02 4.83
C GLY A 34 -12.74 3.03 3.29
N THR A 35 -12.13 4.01 2.62
CA THR A 35 -12.29 4.20 1.18
C THR A 35 -11.28 3.47 0.32
N GLU A 36 -10.08 3.20 0.85
CA GLU A 36 -8.99 2.56 0.13
C GLU A 36 -8.34 1.42 0.93
N ILE A 37 -7.70 0.50 0.23
CA ILE A 37 -6.94 -0.60 0.78
C ILE A 37 -5.51 -0.51 0.24
N ALA A 38 -4.51 -0.42 1.12
CA ALA A 38 -3.11 -0.55 0.78
C ALA A 38 -2.64 -2.00 1.00
N PHE A 39 -1.72 -2.47 0.19
CA PHE A 39 -1.16 -3.81 0.29
C PHE A 39 0.20 -3.92 -0.39
N CYS A 40 0.96 -4.97 -0.02
CA CYS A 40 2.17 -5.36 -0.73
C CYS A 40 1.88 -6.38 -1.82
N TYR A 41 2.50 -6.17 -2.98
CA TYR A 41 2.52 -7.15 -4.06
C TYR A 41 3.86 -7.13 -4.78
N LYS A 42 4.55 -8.28 -4.82
CA LYS A 42 5.86 -8.45 -5.47
C LYS A 42 6.96 -7.48 -5.00
N GLY A 43 6.89 -7.03 -3.76
CA GLY A 43 7.89 -6.12 -3.19
C GLY A 43 7.58 -4.65 -3.37
N ASP A 44 6.42 -4.29 -3.93
CA ASP A 44 5.95 -2.91 -4.06
C ASP A 44 4.66 -2.68 -3.27
N ILE A 45 4.42 -1.43 -2.92
CA ILE A 45 3.18 -0.97 -2.30
C ILE A 45 2.17 -0.59 -3.38
N TYR A 46 0.95 -1.09 -3.23
CA TYR A 46 -0.20 -0.80 -4.08
C TYR A 46 -1.36 -0.28 -3.25
N LYS A 47 -2.29 0.42 -3.89
CA LYS A 47 -3.60 0.73 -3.32
C LYS A 47 -4.73 0.41 -4.30
N VAL A 48 -5.92 0.15 -3.75
CA VAL A 48 -7.14 -0.12 -4.52
C VAL A 48 -8.34 0.46 -3.77
N PRO A 49 -9.39 0.96 -4.44
CA PRO A 49 -10.63 1.35 -3.77
C PRO A 49 -11.24 0.18 -3.00
N SER A 50 -11.76 0.42 -1.80
CA SER A 50 -12.33 -0.63 -0.92
C SER A 50 -13.56 -1.33 -1.52
N ASN A 51 -14.26 -0.67 -2.44
CA ASN A 51 -15.38 -1.22 -3.20
C ASN A 51 -14.96 -1.98 -4.47
N GLY A 52 -13.65 -2.17 -4.67
CA GLY A 52 -13.08 -2.84 -5.84
C GLY A 52 -12.67 -1.87 -6.94
N GLY A 53 -11.98 -2.40 -7.95
CA GLY A 53 -11.49 -1.61 -9.07
C GLY A 53 -10.07 -1.99 -9.47
N THR A 54 -9.37 -1.07 -10.12
CA THR A 54 -7.98 -1.25 -10.55
C THR A 54 -7.02 -0.83 -9.45
N ALA A 55 -6.08 -1.69 -9.11
CA ALA A 55 -5.01 -1.36 -8.17
C ALA A 55 -4.00 -0.40 -8.81
N THR A 56 -3.57 0.60 -8.06
CA THR A 56 -2.53 1.55 -8.44
C THR A 56 -1.25 1.23 -7.70
N GLN A 57 -0.15 1.10 -8.42
CA GLN A 57 1.18 0.95 -7.85
C GLN A 57 1.68 2.29 -7.32
N LEU A 58 2.11 2.32 -6.06
CA LEU A 58 2.58 3.53 -5.39
C LEU A 58 4.11 3.63 -5.34
N THR A 59 4.79 2.48 -5.30
CA THR A 59 6.26 2.41 -5.31
C THR A 59 6.76 1.65 -6.53
N THR A 60 7.92 2.05 -7.06
CA THR A 60 8.53 1.49 -8.29
C THR A 60 10.04 1.35 -8.14
N GLN A 61 10.57 1.37 -6.95
CA GLN A 61 12.01 1.25 -6.70
C GLN A 61 12.46 -0.20 -6.87
N ALA A 62 13.72 -0.40 -7.29
CA ALA A 62 14.33 -1.73 -7.33
C ALA A 62 14.73 -2.19 -5.91
N SER A 63 13.76 -2.29 -5.01
CA SER A 63 13.90 -2.62 -3.59
C SER A 63 12.67 -3.41 -3.15
N TYR A 64 12.71 -3.95 -1.96
CA TYR A 64 11.56 -4.61 -1.37
C TYR A 64 10.87 -3.68 -0.37
N GLU A 65 9.60 -3.38 -0.63
CA GLU A 65 8.73 -2.60 0.25
C GLU A 65 7.69 -3.49 0.89
N CYS A 66 7.40 -3.26 2.18
CA CYS A 66 6.44 -4.06 2.94
C CYS A 66 5.80 -3.27 4.10
N SER A 67 4.80 -3.90 4.72
CA SER A 67 4.14 -3.40 5.93
C SER A 67 3.61 -1.96 5.79
N PRO A 68 2.79 -1.65 4.76
CA PRO A 68 2.17 -0.34 4.66
C PRO A 68 1.20 -0.11 5.80
N ILE A 69 1.24 1.08 6.40
CA ILE A 69 0.29 1.55 7.41
C ILE A 69 -0.23 2.93 7.03
N TRP A 70 -1.51 3.18 7.31
CA TRP A 70 -2.15 4.45 7.03
C TRP A 70 -2.00 5.44 8.18
N SER A 71 -1.82 6.73 7.85
CA SER A 71 -2.00 7.82 8.81
C SER A 71 -3.47 7.95 9.21
N PRO A 72 -3.78 8.46 10.43
CA PRO A 72 -5.16 8.59 10.91
C PRO A 72 -6.08 9.44 10.03
N ASP A 73 -5.52 10.38 9.27
CA ASP A 73 -6.23 11.24 8.32
C ASP A 73 -6.35 10.64 6.91
N SER A 74 -5.90 9.40 6.71
CA SER A 74 -5.89 8.67 5.42
C SER A 74 -5.07 9.34 4.30
N LYS A 75 -4.21 10.32 4.62
CA LYS A 75 -3.45 11.08 3.61
C LYS A 75 -2.04 10.60 3.37
N GLN A 76 -1.50 9.77 4.26
CA GLN A 76 -0.15 9.27 4.16
C GLN A 76 -0.12 7.75 4.37
N ILE A 77 0.89 7.12 3.76
CA ILE A 77 1.24 5.72 3.96
C ILE A 77 2.69 5.68 4.40
N ALA A 78 2.93 5.06 5.57
CA ALA A 78 4.27 4.69 5.98
C ALA A 78 4.50 3.20 5.70
N PHE A 79 5.75 2.83 5.39
CA PHE A 79 6.13 1.48 5.01
C PHE A 79 7.60 1.23 5.29
N ALA A 80 8.01 -0.02 5.31
CA ALA A 80 9.41 -0.42 5.36
C ALA A 80 9.98 -0.63 3.95
N SER A 81 11.24 -0.22 3.72
CA SER A 81 11.96 -0.45 2.46
C SER A 81 13.42 -0.75 2.72
N ASP A 82 13.97 -1.74 2.00
CA ASP A 82 15.38 -2.14 2.09
C ASP A 82 16.31 -1.43 1.08
N ARG A 83 15.81 -0.36 0.42
CA ARG A 83 16.56 0.39 -0.61
C ARG A 83 17.91 0.96 -0.16
N ASN A 84 18.16 1.02 1.13
CA ASN A 84 19.41 1.50 1.73
C ASN A 84 20.23 0.38 2.40
N GLY A 85 19.92 -0.90 2.13
CA GLY A 85 20.66 -2.06 2.59
C GLY A 85 19.99 -2.86 3.71
N ASN A 86 19.18 -2.22 4.54
CA ASN A 86 18.29 -2.83 5.54
C ASN A 86 16.93 -2.14 5.50
N PHE A 87 15.94 -2.71 6.19
CA PHE A 87 14.62 -2.09 6.25
C PHE A 87 14.66 -0.84 7.11
N ASP A 88 14.37 0.30 6.49
CA ASP A 88 14.12 1.58 7.13
C ASP A 88 12.66 2.00 6.95
N LEU A 89 12.22 2.92 7.80
CA LEU A 89 10.90 3.52 7.67
C LEU A 89 10.91 4.62 6.62
N PHE A 90 9.89 4.58 5.77
CA PHE A 90 9.58 5.61 4.79
C PHE A 90 8.15 6.08 4.94
N VAL A 91 7.87 7.29 4.51
CA VAL A 91 6.52 7.85 4.41
C VAL A 91 6.33 8.54 3.07
N MET A 92 5.15 8.40 2.49
CA MET A 92 4.75 9.08 1.25
C MET A 92 3.29 9.54 1.32
N SER A 93 2.88 10.39 0.39
CA SER A 93 1.47 10.68 0.20
C SER A 93 0.69 9.41 -0.18
N ALA A 94 -0.54 9.27 0.29
CA ALA A 94 -1.46 8.23 -0.15
C ALA A 94 -1.76 8.28 -1.65
N ASP A 95 -1.56 9.43 -2.30
CA ASP A 95 -1.68 9.59 -3.75
C ASP A 95 -0.43 9.19 -4.52
N GLY A 96 0.59 8.68 -3.81
CA GLY A 96 1.88 8.33 -4.39
C GLY A 96 2.86 9.49 -4.44
N GLY A 97 3.96 9.30 -5.19
CA GLY A 97 5.03 10.29 -5.33
C GLY A 97 6.28 9.93 -4.55
N ALA A 98 7.13 10.92 -4.26
CA ALA A 98 8.39 10.68 -3.59
C ALA A 98 8.20 10.26 -2.13
N ALA A 99 8.83 9.16 -1.75
CA ALA A 99 8.87 8.72 -0.37
C ALA A 99 10.04 9.36 0.37
N ARG A 100 9.79 9.83 1.59
CA ARG A 100 10.81 10.38 2.49
C ARG A 100 11.23 9.32 3.50
N ARG A 101 12.54 9.10 3.63
CA ARG A 101 13.11 8.22 4.65
C ARG A 101 12.97 8.86 6.03
N LEU A 102 12.54 8.09 7.01
CA LEU A 102 12.36 8.54 8.39
C LEU A 102 13.49 8.08 9.31
N THR A 103 13.99 6.86 9.10
CA THR A 103 15.01 6.25 9.95
C THR A 103 16.27 5.91 9.15
N THR A 104 17.40 5.81 9.83
CA THR A 104 18.72 5.55 9.21
C THR A 104 19.58 4.61 10.05
N HIS A 105 18.96 3.84 10.95
CA HIS A 105 19.70 2.93 11.82
C HIS A 105 20.15 1.67 11.06
N SER A 106 21.19 1.00 11.56
CA SER A 106 21.71 -0.24 10.94
C SER A 106 20.85 -1.48 11.17
N ALA A 107 19.91 -1.45 12.12
CA ALA A 107 18.97 -2.52 12.35
C ALA A 107 17.75 -2.35 11.44
N SER A 108 17.09 -3.47 11.08
CA SER A 108 15.84 -3.43 10.33
C SER A 108 14.70 -2.92 11.20
N GLU A 109 13.92 -2.00 10.64
CA GLU A 109 12.80 -1.31 11.31
C GLU A 109 11.53 -1.53 10.50
N ILE A 110 10.48 -2.00 11.16
CA ILE A 110 9.19 -2.32 10.52
C ILE A 110 8.09 -1.51 11.21
N PRO A 111 7.31 -0.71 10.47
CA PRO A 111 6.25 0.09 11.05
C PRO A 111 5.09 -0.80 11.54
N SER A 112 4.48 -0.42 12.66
CA SER A 112 3.34 -1.11 13.26
C SER A 112 2.06 -0.29 13.17
N THR A 113 2.11 0.98 13.58
CA THR A 113 0.95 1.89 13.52
C THR A 113 1.38 3.34 13.67
N PHE A 114 0.54 4.27 13.21
CA PHE A 114 0.60 5.67 13.62
C PHE A 114 -0.05 5.85 15.00
N THR A 115 0.38 6.85 15.75
CA THR A 115 -0.39 7.34 16.88
C THR A 115 -1.69 7.99 16.41
N THR A 116 -2.69 8.03 17.27
CA THR A 116 -4.03 8.56 16.93
C THR A 116 -4.02 10.04 16.53
N ASP A 117 -3.04 10.80 16.98
CA ASP A 117 -2.82 12.19 16.60
C ASP A 117 -2.00 12.35 15.30
N GLY A 118 -1.50 11.23 14.73
CA GLY A 118 -0.70 11.19 13.51
C GLY A 118 0.74 11.70 13.66
N ASN A 119 1.16 12.07 14.87
CA ASN A 119 2.46 12.72 15.09
C ASN A 119 3.63 11.73 15.16
N TYR A 120 3.36 10.45 15.46
CA TYR A 120 4.40 9.44 15.62
C TYR A 120 4.04 8.15 14.92
N ILE A 121 5.07 7.37 14.60
CA ILE A 121 4.94 5.97 14.15
C ILE A 121 5.57 5.08 15.21
N LEU A 122 4.79 4.09 15.68
CA LEU A 122 5.30 2.98 16.46
C LEU A 122 5.86 1.94 15.49
N PHE A 123 7.06 1.46 15.76
CA PHE A 123 7.72 0.45 14.94
C PHE A 123 8.47 -0.57 15.80
N SER A 124 8.76 -1.72 15.23
CA SER A 124 9.66 -2.71 15.80
C SER A 124 11.03 -2.60 15.14
N ALA A 125 12.10 -2.72 15.95
CA ALA A 125 13.47 -2.77 15.46
C ALA A 125 14.21 -3.95 16.11
N SER A 126 15.01 -4.66 15.31
CA SER A 126 15.88 -5.75 15.81
C SER A 126 17.15 -5.17 16.43
N ILE A 127 17.00 -4.34 17.45
CA ILE A 127 18.13 -3.79 18.22
C ILE A 127 18.32 -4.67 19.46
N GLN A 128 19.55 -5.01 19.82
CA GLN A 128 19.85 -5.81 21.02
C GLN A 128 19.66 -5.02 22.33
N ASP A 129 18.87 -3.96 22.33
CA ASP A 129 18.55 -3.16 23.49
C ASP A 129 17.08 -3.38 23.87
N PRO A 130 16.78 -4.03 25.01
CA PRO A 130 15.42 -4.30 25.44
C PRO A 130 14.57 -3.06 25.79
N ALA A 131 15.15 -1.86 25.76
CA ALA A 131 14.47 -0.60 26.04
C ALA A 131 13.91 0.10 24.76
N ASN A 132 14.17 -0.43 23.57
CA ASN A 132 13.91 0.28 22.31
C ASN A 132 12.69 -0.24 21.54
N SER A 133 11.50 0.03 22.07
CA SER A 133 10.32 0.27 21.21
C SER A 133 10.34 1.77 20.88
N ALA A 134 10.90 2.17 19.75
CA ALA A 134 11.05 3.60 19.49
C ALA A 134 9.80 4.18 18.79
N LEU A 135 9.30 5.28 19.34
CA LEU A 135 8.38 6.19 18.68
C LEU A 135 9.21 7.14 17.80
N PHE A 136 8.92 7.19 16.51
CA PHE A 136 9.57 8.13 15.60
C PHE A 136 8.62 9.26 15.21
N PRO A 137 8.98 10.54 15.38
CA PRO A 137 8.12 11.65 15.00
C PRO A 137 7.95 11.71 13.48
N THR A 138 6.71 11.81 13.01
CA THR A 138 6.38 11.95 11.57
C THR A 138 6.74 13.33 11.03
N SER A 139 6.84 14.32 11.91
CA SER A 139 7.12 15.74 11.60
C SER A 139 8.59 16.11 11.70
N ALA A 140 9.51 15.18 11.95
CA ALA A 140 10.92 15.48 11.99
C ALA A 140 11.43 15.83 10.59
N MET A 141 11.34 17.03 10.27
CA MET A 141 11.99 18.13 9.53
C MET A 141 11.09 18.89 8.63
#